data_232da03b7418952bf0dc0ad91fe29664
#
_entry.id   232da03b7418952bf0dc0ad91fe29664
#
_cell.length_a   1.000
_cell.length_b   1.000
_cell.length_c   1.000
_cell.angle_alpha   90.00
_cell.angle_beta   90.00
_cell.angle_gamma   90.00
#
_symmetry.space_group_name_H-M   'P 1'
#
loop_
_entity.id
_entity.type
_entity.pdbx_description
1 polymer ?
#
loop_
_entity_poly.entity_id
_entity_poly.type
_entity_poly.pdbx_seq_one_letter_code
_entity_poly.pdbx_strand_id
1 'polypeptide(L)'
;MIFAIMLPSRQGPDLIAGHWALLTSMGAVSRELVWDNEGAVGSWRAGKPKLTDDFEAFRGILGIGIHQCRPRDPESKGLVERANGYLETSFLPGRTFTGPGDFNTQLVDWLKLANARQHRALGCRPNQRWEADRAAMLTLPPVAPQLGWRTRVRLPRDHYVRLGSNDYSVDPSAVGRFVEVIADLEQVTVHLGAKVVATHPRCWARWQTITDPAHRAAALAMSTTAADRPAPSQPADDVEQRDLGTYDAAFGLTDVA
;
A
#
# COMPACT_ATOMS: atom_id res chain seq x y z
N MET A 1 12.64 -23.28 -8.68
CA MET A 1 11.46 -23.28 -7.80
C MET A 1 10.68 -22.00 -8.01
N ILE A 2 9.34 -22.02 -7.83
CA ILE A 2 8.49 -20.83 -8.00
C ILE A 2 7.95 -20.45 -6.62
N PHE A 3 8.06 -19.16 -6.29
CA PHE A 3 7.39 -18.51 -5.18
C PHE A 3 6.59 -17.34 -5.74
N ALA A 4 5.36 -17.15 -5.30
CA ALA A 4 4.49 -16.09 -5.78
C ALA A 4 3.53 -15.64 -4.68
N ILE A 5 3.15 -14.39 -4.74
CA ILE A 5 2.15 -13.76 -3.87
C ILE A 5 1.42 -12.69 -4.67
N MET A 6 0.11 -12.57 -4.48
CA MET A 6 -0.67 -11.45 -4.99
C MET A 6 -0.58 -10.28 -4.02
N LEU A 7 -0.44 -9.07 -4.55
CA LEU A 7 -0.26 -7.85 -3.77
C LEU A 7 -1.42 -6.87 -3.99
N PRO A 8 -1.69 -5.96 -3.04
CA PRO A 8 -2.73 -4.93 -3.16
C PRO A 8 -2.45 -3.95 -4.31
N SER A 9 -1.18 -3.64 -4.51
CA SER A 9 -0.75 -2.69 -5.55
C SER A 9 0.67 -2.97 -6.04
N ARG A 10 1.07 -2.26 -7.12
CA ARG A 10 2.44 -2.25 -7.66
C ARG A 10 3.29 -1.11 -7.07
N GLN A 11 2.91 -0.53 -5.97
CA GLN A 11 3.63 0.55 -5.31
C GLN A 11 4.82 0.00 -4.50
N GLY A 12 5.87 0.82 -4.33
CA GLY A 12 7.09 0.41 -3.65
C GLY A 12 6.89 -0.27 -2.29
N PRO A 13 6.11 0.31 -1.36
CA PRO A 13 5.88 -0.29 -0.05
C PRO A 13 5.23 -1.69 -0.12
N ASP A 14 4.29 -1.92 -1.04
CA ASP A 14 3.63 -3.23 -1.21
C ASP A 14 4.57 -4.25 -1.86
N LEU A 15 5.38 -3.81 -2.84
CA LEU A 15 6.38 -4.67 -3.46
C LEU A 15 7.44 -5.12 -2.45
N ILE A 16 7.93 -4.22 -1.60
CA ILE A 16 8.91 -4.53 -0.56
C ILE A 16 8.31 -5.49 0.47
N ALA A 17 7.07 -5.24 0.93
CA ALA A 17 6.38 -6.11 1.87
C ALA A 17 6.16 -7.51 1.28
N GLY A 18 5.72 -7.60 0.01
CA GLY A 18 5.55 -8.87 -0.69
C GLY A 18 6.87 -9.63 -0.87
N HIS A 19 7.95 -8.92 -1.24
CA HIS A 19 9.27 -9.54 -1.33
C HIS A 19 9.74 -10.09 0.00
N TRP A 20 9.60 -9.29 1.06
CA TRP A 20 9.96 -9.75 2.40
C TRP A 20 9.16 -11.00 2.81
N ALA A 21 7.86 -11.04 2.53
CA ALA A 21 7.03 -12.21 2.79
C ALA A 21 7.53 -13.45 2.02
N LEU A 22 7.90 -13.29 0.73
CA LEU A 22 8.46 -14.38 -0.07
C LEU A 22 9.82 -14.83 0.45
N LEU A 23 10.74 -13.91 0.74
CA LEU A 23 12.06 -14.22 1.29
C LEU A 23 11.96 -14.94 2.63
N THR A 24 11.03 -14.50 3.49
CA THR A 24 10.75 -15.17 4.78
C THR A 24 10.24 -16.59 4.55
N SER A 25 9.34 -16.80 3.59
CA SER A 25 8.83 -18.14 3.26
C SER A 25 9.90 -19.05 2.64
N MET A 26 10.88 -18.47 1.95
CA MET A 26 12.05 -19.15 1.41
C MET A 26 13.06 -19.51 2.51
N GLY A 27 13.10 -18.76 3.60
CA GLY A 27 14.09 -18.89 4.68
C GLY A 27 15.51 -18.50 4.27
N ALA A 28 15.66 -17.77 3.15
CA ALA A 28 16.95 -17.35 2.59
C ALA A 28 16.78 -16.15 1.66
N VAL A 29 17.89 -15.46 1.37
CA VAL A 29 17.94 -14.28 0.49
C VAL A 29 18.85 -14.56 -0.69
N SER A 30 18.39 -14.37 -1.91
CA SER A 30 19.24 -14.46 -3.10
C SER A 30 20.27 -13.33 -3.10
N ARG A 31 21.47 -13.60 -3.59
CA ARG A 31 22.55 -12.60 -3.66
C ARG A 31 22.23 -11.45 -4.63
N GLU A 32 21.37 -11.71 -5.60
CA GLU A 32 20.94 -10.75 -6.59
C GLU A 32 19.46 -10.94 -6.91
N LEU A 33 18.72 -9.84 -7.06
CA LEU A 33 17.37 -9.79 -7.58
C LEU A 33 17.39 -9.17 -8.97
N VAL A 34 16.78 -9.83 -9.94
CA VAL A 34 16.63 -9.32 -11.30
C VAL A 34 15.21 -8.80 -11.46
N TRP A 35 15.07 -7.52 -11.80
CA TRP A 35 13.80 -6.84 -11.97
C TRP A 35 13.60 -6.33 -13.38
N ASP A 36 12.35 -6.38 -13.82
CA ASP A 36 11.92 -5.63 -15.00
C ASP A 36 11.93 -4.11 -14.72
N ASN A 37 11.64 -3.30 -15.75
CA ASN A 37 11.50 -1.84 -15.65
C ASN A 37 10.22 -1.43 -14.89
N GLU A 38 10.10 -1.87 -13.65
CA GLU A 38 9.03 -1.46 -12.74
C GLU A 38 9.40 -0.10 -12.13
N GLY A 39 8.60 0.93 -12.39
CA GLY A 39 8.87 2.29 -11.94
C GLY A 39 8.94 2.45 -10.43
N ALA A 40 8.24 1.60 -9.69
CA ALA A 40 8.31 1.58 -8.22
C ALA A 40 9.64 1.04 -7.68
N VAL A 41 10.36 0.24 -8.47
CA VAL A 41 11.70 -0.28 -8.14
C VAL A 41 12.77 0.70 -8.56
N GLY A 42 12.67 1.23 -9.77
CA GLY A 42 13.64 2.14 -10.31
C GLY A 42 13.35 2.55 -11.75
N SER A 43 14.23 3.33 -12.31
CA SER A 43 14.14 3.82 -13.70
C SER A 43 15.51 3.93 -14.33
N TRP A 44 15.56 3.85 -15.66
CA TRP A 44 16.78 4.12 -16.41
C TRP A 44 16.93 5.62 -16.64
N ARG A 45 18.08 6.18 -16.24
CA ARG A 45 18.43 7.59 -16.46
C ARG A 45 19.83 7.67 -17.07
N ALA A 46 19.98 8.38 -18.16
CA ALA A 46 21.27 8.53 -18.86
C ALA A 46 21.99 7.18 -19.13
N GLY A 47 21.22 6.15 -19.51
CA GLY A 47 21.77 4.82 -19.83
C GLY A 47 22.19 3.98 -18.62
N LYS A 48 21.86 4.38 -17.40
CA LYS A 48 22.15 3.66 -16.14
C LYS A 48 20.87 3.42 -15.34
N PRO A 49 20.74 2.25 -14.68
CA PRO A 49 19.65 2.01 -13.76
C PRO A 49 19.83 2.86 -12.50
N LYS A 50 18.73 3.46 -12.03
CA LYS A 50 18.66 4.17 -10.76
C LYS A 50 17.48 3.64 -9.98
N LEU A 51 17.75 2.99 -8.84
CA LEU A 51 16.70 2.53 -7.92
C LEU A 51 16.02 3.71 -7.24
N THR A 52 14.81 3.48 -6.75
CA THR A 52 14.14 4.38 -5.81
C THR A 52 14.82 4.31 -4.44
N ASP A 53 14.66 5.35 -3.63
CA ASP A 53 15.27 5.41 -2.29
C ASP A 53 14.83 4.23 -1.41
N ASP A 54 13.55 3.82 -1.50
CA ASP A 54 13.01 2.68 -0.78
C ASP A 54 13.69 1.37 -1.18
N PHE A 55 13.91 1.15 -2.49
CA PHE A 55 14.59 -0.05 -2.97
C PHE A 55 16.10 -0.03 -2.73
N GLU A 56 16.73 1.14 -2.71
CA GLU A 56 18.13 1.27 -2.26
C GLU A 56 18.27 0.90 -0.78
N ALA A 57 17.36 1.37 0.08
CA ALA A 57 17.34 1.01 1.49
C ALA A 57 17.07 -0.49 1.68
N PHE A 58 16.10 -1.05 0.96
CA PHE A 58 15.78 -2.47 0.99
C PHE A 58 16.98 -3.34 0.57
N ARG A 59 17.62 -2.99 -0.54
CA ARG A 59 18.83 -3.63 -1.02
C ARG A 59 19.96 -3.60 0.02
N GLY A 60 20.15 -2.44 0.64
CA GLY A 60 21.16 -2.24 1.69
C GLY A 60 20.94 -3.13 2.92
N ILE A 61 19.68 -3.23 3.39
CA ILE A 61 19.31 -4.08 4.53
C ILE A 61 19.54 -5.57 4.23
N LEU A 62 19.20 -6.00 3.02
CA LEU A 62 19.39 -7.40 2.60
C LEU A 62 20.85 -7.73 2.25
N GLY A 63 21.69 -6.74 1.98
CA GLY A 63 23.09 -6.93 1.55
C GLY A 63 23.21 -7.56 0.16
N ILE A 64 22.29 -7.24 -0.79
CA ILE A 64 22.18 -7.89 -2.09
C ILE A 64 22.40 -6.93 -3.27
N GLY A 65 22.62 -7.51 -4.46
CA GLY A 65 22.54 -6.80 -5.73
C GLY A 65 21.09 -6.70 -6.21
N ILE A 66 20.74 -5.59 -6.88
CA ILE A 66 19.51 -5.48 -7.68
C ILE A 66 19.93 -5.12 -9.10
N HIS A 67 19.60 -6.00 -10.03
CA HIS A 67 19.76 -5.79 -11.46
C HIS A 67 18.45 -5.40 -12.08
N GLN A 68 18.35 -4.19 -12.61
CA GLN A 68 17.20 -3.75 -13.37
C GLN A 68 17.46 -3.99 -14.85
N CYS A 69 16.59 -4.80 -15.49
CA CYS A 69 16.69 -5.11 -16.91
C CYS A 69 16.65 -3.85 -17.76
N ARG A 70 17.35 -3.87 -18.90
CA ARG A 70 17.30 -2.74 -19.84
C ARG A 70 15.91 -2.63 -20.46
N PRO A 71 15.43 -1.40 -20.74
CA PRO A 71 14.21 -1.20 -21.49
C PRO A 71 14.28 -1.94 -22.85
N ARG A 72 13.21 -2.69 -23.20
CA ARG A 72 13.11 -3.46 -24.46
C ARG A 72 14.13 -4.61 -24.60
N ASP A 73 14.59 -5.18 -23.50
CA ASP A 73 15.42 -6.39 -23.51
C ASP A 73 14.53 -7.63 -23.27
N PRO A 74 14.16 -8.38 -24.33
CA PRO A 74 13.27 -9.53 -24.20
C PRO A 74 13.96 -10.76 -23.59
N GLU A 75 15.30 -10.87 -23.63
CA GLU A 75 16.01 -12.06 -23.19
C GLU A 75 16.03 -12.19 -21.66
N SER A 76 16.11 -11.08 -20.95
CA SER A 76 16.13 -11.07 -19.49
C SER A 76 14.77 -11.39 -18.84
N LYS A 77 13.66 -11.34 -19.58
CA LYS A 77 12.28 -11.56 -19.11
C LYS A 77 11.76 -13.00 -19.25
N GLY A 78 12.36 -13.81 -20.09
CA GLY A 78 11.80 -15.09 -20.52
C GLY A 78 11.44 -16.08 -19.41
N LEU A 79 12.09 -16.01 -18.24
CA LEU A 79 11.77 -16.86 -17.09
C LEU A 79 10.53 -16.37 -16.33
N VAL A 80 10.43 -15.07 -16.09
CA VAL A 80 9.30 -14.47 -15.36
C VAL A 80 8.02 -14.53 -16.18
N GLU A 81 8.09 -14.23 -17.47
CA GLU A 81 6.95 -14.35 -18.39
C GLU A 81 6.43 -15.78 -18.48
N ARG A 82 7.33 -16.77 -18.55
CA ARG A 82 6.93 -18.20 -18.53
C ARG A 82 6.31 -18.59 -17.19
N ALA A 83 6.82 -18.08 -16.06
CA ALA A 83 6.24 -18.35 -14.76
C ALA A 83 4.85 -17.73 -14.64
N ASN A 84 4.65 -16.49 -15.09
CA ASN A 84 3.35 -15.82 -15.11
C ASN A 84 2.36 -16.54 -16.04
N GLY A 85 2.75 -16.88 -17.26
CA GLY A 85 1.91 -17.67 -18.18
C GLY A 85 1.56 -19.04 -17.60
N TYR A 86 2.45 -19.69 -16.84
CA TYR A 86 2.16 -20.95 -16.17
C TYR A 86 1.14 -20.75 -15.02
N LEU A 87 1.21 -19.68 -14.26
CA LEU A 87 0.20 -19.33 -13.26
C LEU A 87 -1.16 -19.07 -13.91
N GLU A 88 -1.20 -18.27 -14.97
CA GLU A 88 -2.42 -17.92 -15.70
C GLU A 88 -3.12 -19.15 -16.31
N THR A 89 -2.35 -20.07 -16.90
CA THR A 89 -2.91 -21.21 -17.61
C THR A 89 -3.14 -22.44 -16.74
N SER A 90 -2.46 -22.56 -15.60
CA SER A 90 -2.48 -23.79 -14.79
C SER A 90 -3.01 -23.59 -13.37
N PHE A 91 -2.94 -22.37 -12.83
CA PHE A 91 -3.48 -22.06 -11.51
C PHE A 91 -4.89 -21.47 -11.57
N LEU A 92 -5.11 -20.46 -12.42
CA LEU A 92 -6.38 -19.72 -12.45
C LEU A 92 -7.59 -20.51 -12.97
N PRO A 93 -7.48 -21.36 -14.01
CA PRO A 93 -8.64 -22.00 -14.60
C PRO A 93 -9.43 -22.85 -13.59
N GLY A 94 -10.76 -22.66 -13.57
CA GLY A 94 -11.70 -23.44 -12.74
C GLY A 94 -11.68 -23.11 -11.26
N ARG A 95 -10.96 -22.07 -10.83
CA ARG A 95 -10.94 -21.62 -9.43
C ARG A 95 -11.87 -20.43 -9.20
N THR A 96 -12.40 -20.38 -7.99
CA THR A 96 -13.12 -19.23 -7.45
C THR A 96 -12.43 -18.77 -6.18
N PHE A 97 -12.45 -17.45 -5.93
CA PHE A 97 -11.78 -16.84 -4.80
C PHE A 97 -12.76 -15.96 -4.04
N THR A 98 -12.79 -16.09 -2.72
CA THR A 98 -13.63 -15.25 -1.86
C THR A 98 -12.95 -13.90 -1.54
N GLY A 99 -11.67 -13.78 -1.80
CA GLY A 99 -10.89 -12.56 -1.58
C GLY A 99 -9.39 -12.79 -1.74
N PRO A 100 -8.59 -11.73 -1.54
CA PRO A 100 -7.13 -11.80 -1.71
C PRO A 100 -6.43 -12.81 -0.80
N GLY A 101 -6.87 -12.94 0.45
CA GLY A 101 -6.32 -13.92 1.39
C GLY A 101 -6.56 -15.35 0.93
N ASP A 102 -7.77 -15.65 0.49
CA ASP A 102 -8.13 -16.95 -0.07
C ASP A 102 -7.33 -17.25 -1.35
N PHE A 103 -7.19 -16.26 -2.24
CA PHE A 103 -6.34 -16.37 -3.42
C PHE A 103 -4.91 -16.78 -3.04
N ASN A 104 -4.28 -16.06 -2.13
CA ASN A 104 -2.90 -16.33 -1.70
C ASN A 104 -2.78 -17.70 -1.02
N THR A 105 -3.77 -18.12 -0.23
CA THR A 105 -3.80 -19.45 0.37
C THR A 105 -3.85 -20.55 -0.69
N GLN A 106 -4.79 -20.47 -1.64
CA GLN A 106 -4.89 -21.42 -2.74
C GLN A 106 -3.64 -21.42 -3.63
N LEU A 107 -3.02 -20.25 -3.84
CA LEU A 107 -1.78 -20.12 -4.61
C LEU A 107 -0.62 -20.85 -3.93
N VAL A 108 -0.43 -20.66 -2.63
CA VAL A 108 0.62 -21.34 -1.84
C VAL A 108 0.46 -22.85 -1.92
N ASP A 109 -0.76 -23.38 -1.76
CA ASP A 109 -1.00 -24.82 -1.82
C ASP A 109 -0.77 -25.38 -3.23
N TRP A 110 -1.20 -24.64 -4.25
CA TRP A 110 -0.92 -25.05 -5.63
C TRP A 110 0.59 -25.01 -5.95
N LEU A 111 1.33 -24.02 -5.47
CA LEU A 111 2.77 -23.90 -5.67
C LEU A 111 3.54 -25.08 -5.05
N LYS A 112 3.10 -25.63 -3.92
CA LYS A 112 3.67 -26.85 -3.33
C LYS A 112 3.59 -28.00 -4.34
N LEU A 113 2.42 -28.18 -4.95
CA LEU A 113 2.19 -29.22 -5.97
C LEU A 113 2.97 -28.93 -7.25
N ALA A 114 2.98 -27.71 -7.73
CA ALA A 114 3.70 -27.31 -8.93
C ALA A 114 5.21 -27.53 -8.80
N ASN A 115 5.80 -27.16 -7.67
CA ASN A 115 7.22 -27.33 -7.38
C ASN A 115 7.62 -28.81 -7.13
N ALA A 116 6.65 -29.70 -6.86
CA ALA A 116 6.86 -31.12 -6.70
C ALA A 116 6.74 -31.92 -8.02
N ARG A 117 6.32 -31.28 -9.12
CA ARG A 117 6.21 -31.94 -10.43
C ARG A 117 7.58 -32.13 -11.08
N GLN A 118 7.73 -33.25 -11.81
CA GLN A 118 8.92 -33.50 -12.64
C GLN A 118 9.02 -32.48 -13.76
N HIS A 119 10.12 -31.74 -13.80
CA HIS A 119 10.37 -30.73 -14.82
C HIS A 119 11.31 -31.30 -15.90
N ARG A 120 10.81 -31.48 -17.14
CA ARG A 120 11.55 -32.16 -18.22
C ARG A 120 12.91 -31.52 -18.51
N ALA A 121 12.95 -30.19 -18.64
CA ALA A 121 14.19 -29.47 -18.96
C ALA A 121 15.22 -29.49 -17.80
N LEU A 122 14.78 -29.61 -16.55
CA LEU A 122 15.65 -29.70 -15.39
C LEU A 122 16.06 -31.15 -15.06
N GLY A 123 15.37 -32.15 -15.62
CA GLY A 123 15.56 -33.55 -15.32
C GLY A 123 15.23 -33.96 -13.87
N CYS A 124 14.64 -33.06 -13.08
CA CYS A 124 14.32 -33.26 -11.66
C CYS A 124 13.07 -32.49 -11.24
N ARG A 125 12.65 -32.68 -10.00
CA ARG A 125 11.62 -31.87 -9.36
C ARG A 125 12.28 -30.60 -8.78
N PRO A 126 11.76 -29.39 -8.97
CA PRO A 126 12.33 -28.16 -8.43
C PRO A 126 12.62 -28.21 -6.93
N ASN A 127 11.72 -28.80 -6.14
CA ASN A 127 11.90 -28.90 -4.68
C ASN A 127 13.08 -29.81 -4.26
N GLN A 128 13.53 -30.75 -5.10
CA GLN A 128 14.69 -31.59 -4.81
C GLN A 128 16.01 -30.84 -4.85
N ARG A 129 16.10 -29.74 -5.63
CA ARG A 129 17.29 -28.89 -5.69
C ARG A 129 17.25 -27.71 -4.74
N TRP A 130 16.10 -27.48 -4.11
CA TRP A 130 15.89 -26.30 -3.28
C TRP A 130 16.88 -26.17 -2.12
N GLU A 131 17.18 -27.27 -1.43
CA GLU A 131 18.11 -27.24 -0.30
C GLU A 131 19.53 -26.84 -0.71
N ALA A 132 19.99 -27.31 -1.88
CA ALA A 132 21.30 -26.93 -2.42
C ALA A 132 21.33 -25.45 -2.84
N ASP A 133 20.26 -24.97 -3.47
CA ASP A 133 20.13 -23.57 -3.86
C ASP A 133 20.10 -22.68 -2.60
N ARG A 134 19.30 -23.05 -1.59
CA ARG A 134 19.17 -22.33 -0.34
C ARG A 134 20.50 -22.26 0.44
N ALA A 135 21.28 -23.31 0.44
CA ALA A 135 22.59 -23.35 1.08
C ALA A 135 23.60 -22.35 0.47
N ALA A 136 23.41 -21.97 -0.79
CA ALA A 136 24.24 -20.96 -1.49
C ALA A 136 23.75 -19.53 -1.32
N MET A 137 22.54 -19.33 -0.76
CA MET A 137 21.95 -18.02 -0.51
C MET A 137 22.50 -17.36 0.76
N LEU A 138 22.11 -16.13 0.99
CA LEU A 138 22.38 -15.39 2.22
C LEU A 138 21.33 -15.73 3.28
N THR A 139 21.68 -15.60 4.54
CA THR A 139 20.73 -15.68 5.65
C THR A 139 19.83 -14.46 5.67
N LEU A 140 18.58 -14.65 6.14
CA LEU A 140 17.69 -13.53 6.40
C LEU A 140 18.31 -12.60 7.46
N PRO A 141 18.24 -11.26 7.30
CA PRO A 141 18.64 -10.35 8.33
C PRO A 141 17.79 -10.55 9.58
N PRO A 142 18.37 -10.38 10.79
CA PRO A 142 17.68 -10.61 12.07
C PRO A 142 16.54 -9.60 12.32
N VAL A 143 16.60 -8.46 11.64
CA VAL A 143 15.59 -7.41 11.72
C VAL A 143 14.96 -7.23 10.36
N ALA A 144 13.63 -7.29 10.31
CA ALA A 144 12.88 -7.03 9.09
C ALA A 144 13.14 -5.58 8.60
N PRO A 145 13.17 -5.35 7.28
CA PRO A 145 13.13 -3.99 6.74
C PRO A 145 11.86 -3.28 7.18
N GLN A 146 11.88 -1.95 7.14
CA GLN A 146 10.66 -1.19 7.37
C GLN A 146 9.65 -1.49 6.25
N LEU A 147 8.56 -2.15 6.62
CA LEU A 147 7.55 -2.62 5.67
C LEU A 147 6.34 -1.70 5.65
N GLY A 148 5.68 -1.70 4.49
CA GLY A 148 4.37 -1.10 4.30
C GLY A 148 4.39 0.42 4.15
N TRP A 149 3.21 0.94 4.05
CA TRP A 149 2.94 2.37 3.93
C TRP A 149 3.06 3.05 5.26
N ARG A 150 3.67 4.23 5.25
CA ARG A 150 3.71 5.11 6.41
C ARG A 150 3.53 6.55 5.95
N THR A 151 2.52 7.21 6.50
CA THR A 151 2.27 8.61 6.21
C THR A 151 1.74 9.33 7.44
N ARG A 152 2.06 10.62 7.55
CA ARG A 152 1.58 11.48 8.63
C ARG A 152 0.65 12.52 8.05
N VAL A 153 -0.60 12.52 8.52
CA VAL A 153 -1.64 13.44 8.05
C VAL A 153 -2.34 14.12 9.23
N ARG A 154 -2.85 15.32 9.01
CA ARG A 154 -3.78 15.93 9.94
C ARG A 154 -5.16 15.34 9.69
N LEU A 155 -5.77 14.69 10.70
CA LEU A 155 -7.06 14.05 10.54
C LEU A 155 -8.12 15.12 10.21
N PRO A 156 -8.79 15.02 9.05
CA PRO A 156 -9.79 15.99 8.62
C PRO A 156 -11.10 15.85 9.42
N ARG A 157 -12.02 16.79 9.21
CA ARG A 157 -13.30 16.84 9.96
C ARG A 157 -14.21 15.66 9.68
N ASP A 158 -14.06 15.01 8.55
CA ASP A 158 -14.81 13.80 8.17
C ASP A 158 -14.34 12.55 8.94
N HIS A 159 -13.27 12.66 9.74
CA HIS A 159 -12.63 11.60 10.52
C HIS A 159 -12.19 10.37 9.71
N TYR A 160 -11.84 10.55 8.43
CA TYR A 160 -11.29 9.49 7.58
C TYR A 160 -9.86 9.78 7.17
N VAL A 161 -9.04 8.74 7.13
CA VAL A 161 -7.73 8.76 6.48
C VAL A 161 -7.81 8.04 5.15
N ARG A 162 -7.01 8.50 4.19
CA ARG A 162 -7.00 7.95 2.83
C ARG A 162 -5.73 7.13 2.60
N LEU A 163 -5.92 5.90 2.13
CA LEU A 163 -4.83 5.03 1.70
C LEU A 163 -5.15 4.49 0.30
N GLY A 164 -4.31 4.83 -0.67
CA GLY A 164 -4.62 4.55 -2.07
C GLY A 164 -5.90 5.24 -2.50
N SER A 165 -6.90 4.46 -2.92
CA SER A 165 -8.22 4.96 -3.32
C SER A 165 -9.30 4.73 -2.27
N ASN A 166 -8.96 4.29 -1.06
CA ASN A 166 -9.91 3.91 -0.02
C ASN A 166 -9.87 4.85 1.18
N ASP A 167 -11.02 5.05 1.81
CA ASP A 167 -11.18 5.83 3.03
C ASP A 167 -11.39 4.91 4.23
N TYR A 168 -10.67 5.18 5.32
CA TYR A 168 -10.74 4.41 6.58
C TYR A 168 -11.10 5.33 7.73
N SER A 169 -12.16 5.00 8.48
CA SER A 169 -12.60 5.80 9.61
C SER A 169 -11.59 5.75 10.77
N VAL A 170 -11.49 6.83 11.50
CA VAL A 170 -10.64 6.98 12.69
C VAL A 170 -11.48 7.49 13.84
N ASP A 171 -11.10 7.19 15.08
CA ASP A 171 -11.73 7.76 16.28
C ASP A 171 -11.84 9.29 16.12
N PRO A 172 -13.08 9.85 16.10
CA PRO A 172 -13.29 11.29 15.87
C PRO A 172 -12.65 12.20 16.91
N SER A 173 -12.29 11.68 18.09
CA SER A 173 -11.54 12.44 19.10
C SER A 173 -10.16 12.89 18.62
N ALA A 174 -9.64 12.27 17.55
CA ALA A 174 -8.37 12.64 16.93
C ALA A 174 -8.52 13.71 15.83
N VAL A 175 -9.73 14.18 15.48
CA VAL A 175 -9.96 15.21 14.46
C VAL A 175 -9.13 16.48 14.76
N GLY A 176 -8.50 16.99 13.70
CA GLY A 176 -7.63 18.16 13.78
C GLY A 176 -6.23 17.89 14.31
N ARG A 177 -5.91 16.70 14.76
CA ARG A 177 -4.59 16.27 15.23
C ARG A 177 -3.80 15.55 14.14
N PHE A 178 -2.47 15.55 14.27
CA PHE A 178 -1.63 14.76 13.38
C PHE A 178 -1.65 13.29 13.82
N VAL A 179 -2.04 12.43 12.90
CA VAL A 179 -2.03 10.97 13.06
C VAL A 179 -1.01 10.35 12.11
N GLU A 180 -0.46 9.23 12.50
CA GLU A 180 0.39 8.40 11.65
C GLU A 180 -0.42 7.21 11.16
N VAL A 181 -0.51 7.07 9.84
CA VAL A 181 -1.17 5.95 9.17
C VAL A 181 -0.10 4.96 8.74
N ILE A 182 -0.22 3.73 9.20
CA ILE A 182 0.67 2.63 8.85
C ILE A 182 -0.18 1.53 8.22
N ALA A 183 0.26 0.99 7.09
CA ALA A 183 -0.43 -0.13 6.47
C ALA A 183 0.57 -1.16 5.96
N ASP A 184 0.36 -2.41 6.35
CA ASP A 184 1.00 -3.59 5.79
C ASP A 184 0.11 -4.25 4.71
N LEU A 185 0.34 -5.52 4.38
CA LEU A 185 -0.46 -6.23 3.39
C LEU A 185 -1.87 -6.59 3.89
N GLU A 186 -2.10 -6.62 5.20
CA GLU A 186 -3.31 -7.14 5.83
C GLU A 186 -4.11 -6.07 6.58
N GLN A 187 -3.44 -5.07 7.15
CA GLN A 187 -4.05 -4.11 8.06
C GLN A 187 -3.67 -2.66 7.75
N VAL A 188 -4.57 -1.76 8.12
CA VAL A 188 -4.35 -0.32 8.20
C VAL A 188 -4.52 0.08 9.66
N THR A 189 -3.46 0.63 10.26
CA THR A 189 -3.45 1.08 11.66
C THR A 189 -3.17 2.57 11.72
N VAL A 190 -3.91 3.29 12.53
CA VAL A 190 -3.76 4.74 12.70
C VAL A 190 -3.35 5.03 14.14
N HIS A 191 -2.28 5.78 14.30
CA HIS A 191 -1.71 6.14 15.58
C HIS A 191 -1.82 7.63 15.87
N LEU A 192 -2.20 7.98 17.07
CA LEU A 192 -2.09 9.31 17.64
C LEU A 192 -1.01 9.31 18.73
N GLY A 193 0.22 9.63 18.38
CA GLY A 193 1.37 9.37 19.25
C GLY A 193 1.52 7.87 19.52
N ALA A 194 1.53 7.47 20.78
CA ALA A 194 1.61 6.06 21.17
C ALA A 194 0.26 5.32 21.18
N LYS A 195 -0.86 6.06 21.03
CA LYS A 195 -2.21 5.46 21.08
C LYS A 195 -2.67 5.04 19.69
N VAL A 196 -3.13 3.78 19.55
CA VAL A 196 -3.87 3.33 18.37
C VAL A 196 -5.28 3.92 18.42
N VAL A 197 -5.68 4.61 17.36
CA VAL A 197 -7.00 5.27 17.23
C VAL A 197 -7.85 4.70 16.10
N ALA A 198 -7.31 3.79 15.31
CA ALA A 198 -8.06 2.94 14.38
C ALA A 198 -7.23 1.72 13.98
N THR A 199 -7.91 0.59 13.71
CA THR A 199 -7.34 -0.60 13.07
C THR A 199 -8.40 -1.19 12.16
N HIS A 200 -8.08 -1.38 10.88
CA HIS A 200 -8.98 -1.94 9.88
C HIS A 200 -8.28 -3.04 9.09
N PRO A 201 -9.00 -4.07 8.65
CA PRO A 201 -8.51 -4.93 7.56
C PRO A 201 -8.22 -4.07 6.34
N ARG A 202 -7.08 -4.31 5.68
CA ARG A 202 -6.74 -3.59 4.46
C ARG A 202 -7.63 -4.04 3.31
N CYS A 203 -8.40 -3.12 2.75
CA CYS A 203 -9.24 -3.37 1.59
C CYS A 203 -8.42 -3.24 0.31
N TRP A 204 -8.41 -4.30 -0.53
CA TRP A 204 -7.72 -4.30 -1.81
C TRP A 204 -8.62 -3.87 -2.98
N ALA A 205 -9.94 -3.82 -2.77
CA ALA A 205 -10.85 -3.20 -3.72
C ALA A 205 -10.61 -1.68 -3.76
N ARG A 206 -11.03 -1.04 -4.82
CA ARG A 206 -10.87 0.41 -4.98
C ARG A 206 -12.16 1.14 -4.64
N TRP A 207 -12.02 2.39 -4.21
CA TRP A 207 -13.13 3.32 -3.98
C TRP A 207 -14.08 2.84 -2.89
N GLN A 208 -13.52 2.25 -1.82
CA GLN A 208 -14.28 1.76 -0.69
C GLN A 208 -14.13 2.72 0.49
N THR A 209 -15.25 2.86 1.23
CA THR A 209 -15.26 3.53 2.53
C THR A 209 -15.43 2.48 3.62
N ILE A 210 -14.39 2.30 4.42
CA ILE A 210 -14.33 1.32 5.50
C ILE A 210 -14.60 2.04 6.81
N THR A 211 -15.78 1.82 7.37
CA THR A 211 -16.24 2.51 8.58
C THR A 211 -16.37 1.55 9.74
N ASP A 212 -15.69 1.85 10.83
CA ASP A 212 -15.92 1.19 12.12
C ASP A 212 -17.23 1.75 12.73
N PRO A 213 -18.19 0.90 13.09
CA PRO A 213 -19.45 1.34 13.74
C PRO A 213 -19.21 2.16 15.00
N ALA A 214 -18.18 1.87 15.79
CA ALA A 214 -17.83 2.62 16.99
C ALA A 214 -17.38 4.05 16.66
N HIS A 215 -16.59 4.24 15.59
CA HIS A 215 -16.19 5.57 15.12
C HIS A 215 -17.40 6.39 14.66
N ARG A 216 -18.32 5.76 13.94
CA ARG A 216 -19.56 6.41 13.51
C ARG A 216 -20.43 6.82 14.70
N ALA A 217 -20.59 5.95 15.70
CA ALA A 217 -21.36 6.25 16.90
C ALA A 217 -20.72 7.41 17.70
N ALA A 218 -19.40 7.40 17.84
CA ALA A 218 -18.66 8.46 18.52
C ALA A 218 -18.81 9.82 17.78
N ALA A 219 -18.76 9.82 16.44
CA ALA A 219 -18.95 11.02 15.63
C ALA A 219 -20.34 11.62 15.81
N LEU A 220 -21.39 10.79 15.83
CA LEU A 220 -22.76 11.23 16.09
C LEU A 220 -22.91 11.83 17.48
N ALA A 221 -22.35 11.20 18.52
CA ALA A 221 -22.39 11.72 19.90
C ALA A 221 -21.68 13.08 20.02
N MET A 222 -20.55 13.26 19.35
CA MET A 222 -19.84 14.55 19.32
C MET A 222 -20.65 15.64 18.58
N SER A 223 -21.39 15.28 17.52
CA SER A 223 -22.23 16.21 16.77
C SER A 223 -23.42 16.70 17.61
N THR A 224 -24.09 15.82 18.36
CA THR A 224 -25.18 16.21 19.24
C THR A 224 -24.71 17.12 20.37
N THR A 225 -23.58 16.80 21.00
CA THR A 225 -22.97 17.64 22.05
C THR A 225 -22.57 19.03 21.51
N ALA A 226 -22.14 19.11 20.24
CA ALA A 226 -21.81 20.39 19.59
C ALA A 226 -23.07 21.21 19.26
N ALA A 227 -24.19 20.56 18.92
CA ALA A 227 -25.47 21.23 18.66
C ALA A 227 -26.10 21.83 19.93
N ASP A 228 -25.87 21.19 21.09
CA ASP A 228 -26.34 21.66 22.39
C ASP A 228 -25.50 22.81 22.97
N ARG A 229 -24.41 23.19 22.29
CA ARG A 229 -23.58 24.31 22.73
C ARG A 229 -24.34 25.61 22.43
N PRO A 230 -24.56 26.48 23.43
CA PRO A 230 -25.19 27.77 23.18
C PRO A 230 -24.41 28.49 22.10
N ALA A 231 -25.12 29.05 21.11
CA ALA A 231 -24.52 29.86 20.08
C ALA A 231 -23.67 30.94 20.76
N PRO A 232 -22.45 31.21 20.28
CA PRO A 232 -21.71 32.34 20.82
C PRO A 232 -22.63 33.55 20.75
N SER A 233 -22.83 34.24 21.90
CA SER A 233 -23.58 35.49 21.94
C SER A 233 -23.00 36.38 20.84
N GLN A 234 -23.82 36.72 19.86
CA GLN A 234 -23.41 37.65 18.83
C GLN A 234 -22.89 38.90 19.57
N PRO A 235 -21.69 39.36 19.25
CA PRO A 235 -21.29 40.68 19.75
C PRO A 235 -22.42 41.63 19.34
N ALA A 236 -22.87 42.43 20.32
CA ALA A 236 -23.93 43.41 20.10
C ALA A 236 -23.66 44.16 18.81
N ASP A 237 -24.70 44.27 18.02
CA ASP A 237 -24.85 44.87 16.69
C ASP A 237 -24.05 46.18 16.56
N ASP A 238 -22.78 46.05 16.22
CA ASP A 238 -21.93 47.20 15.90
C ASP A 238 -21.48 47.13 14.40
N VAL A 239 -22.18 46.30 13.63
CA VAL A 239 -22.05 46.25 12.17
C VAL A 239 -23.15 47.14 11.60
N GLU A 240 -22.80 48.37 11.27
CA GLU A 240 -23.66 49.28 10.52
C GLU A 240 -24.03 48.61 9.18
N GLN A 241 -25.29 48.22 9.02
CA GLN A 241 -25.80 47.76 7.73
C GLN A 241 -25.83 48.95 6.76
N ARG A 242 -24.87 49.01 5.87
CA ARG A 242 -24.82 49.99 4.80
C ARG A 242 -25.60 49.49 3.61
N ASP A 243 -26.49 50.30 3.08
CA ASP A 243 -27.19 50.03 1.83
C ASP A 243 -26.17 49.88 0.67
N LEU A 244 -26.44 48.92 -0.22
CA LEU A 244 -25.60 48.64 -1.41
C LEU A 244 -25.44 49.90 -2.28
N GLY A 245 -26.44 50.77 -2.36
CA GLY A 245 -26.38 52.07 -3.06
C GLY A 245 -25.27 52.96 -2.55
N THR A 246 -24.83 52.84 -1.29
CA THR A 246 -23.70 53.62 -0.75
C THR A 246 -22.37 53.16 -1.35
N TYR A 247 -22.24 51.87 -1.69
CA TYR A 247 -21.07 51.31 -2.37
C TYR A 247 -21.05 51.72 -3.85
N ASP A 248 -22.23 51.64 -4.52
CA ASP A 248 -22.36 52.06 -5.92
C ASP A 248 -21.98 53.57 -6.09
N ALA A 249 -22.41 54.43 -5.17
CA ALA A 249 -22.00 55.84 -5.15
C ALA A 249 -20.50 56.02 -4.89
N ALA A 250 -19.92 55.26 -3.97
CA ALA A 250 -18.50 55.35 -3.63
C ALA A 250 -17.59 54.82 -4.77
N PHE A 251 -18.05 53.94 -5.61
CA PHE A 251 -17.33 53.40 -6.76
C PHE A 251 -17.73 54.02 -8.10
N GLY A 252 -18.59 55.04 -8.10
CA GLY A 252 -19.00 55.78 -9.29
C GLY A 252 -19.83 54.97 -10.28
N LEU A 253 -20.57 53.96 -9.78
CA LEU A 253 -21.39 53.04 -10.59
C LEU A 253 -22.84 53.55 -10.76
N THR A 254 -23.10 54.82 -10.53
CA THR A 254 -24.45 55.41 -10.54
C THR A 254 -25.06 55.64 -11.91
N ASP A 255 -24.44 55.21 -13.02
CA ASP A 255 -25.00 55.31 -14.37
C ASP A 255 -24.75 54.05 -15.20
N VAL A 256 -25.56 53.02 -14.98
CA VAL A 256 -25.89 52.04 -16.04
C VAL A 256 -27.41 51.85 -16.06
N ALA A 257 -28.06 52.67 -16.89
CA ALA A 257 -29.43 52.49 -17.28
C ALA A 257 -29.51 51.39 -18.35
#